data_5abdddbc1a0b4e79884a1cf7cde123c7
#
_entry.id   5abdddbc1a0b4e79884a1cf7cde123c7
#
_cell.length_a   1.000
_cell.length_b   1.000
_cell.length_c   1.000
_cell.angle_alpha   90.00
_cell.angle_beta   90.00
_cell.angle_gamma   90.00
#
_symmetry.space_group_name_H-M   'P 1'
#
loop_
_entity.id
_entity.type
_entity.pdbx_description
1 polymer ?
#
loop_
_entity_poly.entity_id
_entity_poly.type
_entity_poly.pdbx_seq_one_letter_code
_entity_poly.pdbx_strand_id
1 'polypeptide(L)'
;MVKLSLKIVFIFFLFSCSKSDDNKIELFVSGAQIAGVNGMHFGPDGLLYAASVIGSDISIIDTKTNKIIKRYDLSDGVVGPDDIAFNSKGEFYWTSILTGEVAGFNENGAKVIAGNPGPGVNPITFSDDDRLFVAQCFFDNGLFEMDPSGQTAPRIIKEEIGE
;
A
#
# COMPACT_ATOMS: atom_id res chain seq x y z
N MET A 1 -66.21 -6.87 54.82
CA MET A 1 -64.97 -6.08 54.69
C MET A 1 -64.04 -6.79 53.74
N VAL A 2 -63.95 -6.38 52.48
CA VAL A 2 -63.09 -6.99 51.42
C VAL A 2 -61.85 -6.18 51.33
N LYS A 3 -60.69 -6.79 51.64
CA LYS A 3 -59.37 -6.12 51.48
C LYS A 3 -58.92 -6.24 50.02
N LEU A 4 -58.90 -5.10 49.33
CA LEU A 4 -58.37 -5.00 47.98
C LEU A 4 -56.84 -4.84 48.06
N SER A 5 -56.11 -5.87 47.59
CA SER A 5 -54.65 -5.88 47.52
C SER A 5 -54.20 -5.29 46.20
N LEU A 6 -53.64 -4.06 46.23
CA LEU A 6 -53.09 -3.38 45.07
C LEU A 6 -51.68 -3.94 44.76
N LYS A 7 -51.57 -4.74 43.68
CA LYS A 7 -50.28 -5.17 43.16
C LYS A 7 -49.73 -4.12 42.22
N ILE A 8 -48.67 -3.44 42.64
CA ILE A 8 -47.90 -2.50 41.82
C ILE A 8 -46.99 -3.34 40.93
N VAL A 9 -47.22 -3.32 39.61
CA VAL A 9 -46.34 -3.91 38.60
C VAL A 9 -45.32 -2.84 38.19
N PHE A 10 -44.09 -3.06 38.57
CA PHE A 10 -42.96 -2.23 38.14
C PHE A 10 -42.55 -2.67 36.72
N ILE A 11 -42.88 -1.89 35.71
CA ILE A 11 -42.43 -2.11 34.32
C ILE A 11 -41.04 -1.45 34.20
N PHE A 12 -39.99 -2.25 34.19
CA PHE A 12 -38.66 -1.81 33.84
C PHE A 12 -38.58 -1.59 32.31
N PHE A 13 -38.58 -0.33 31.88
CA PHE A 13 -38.19 0.01 30.52
C PHE A 13 -36.67 -0.11 30.44
N LEU A 14 -36.18 -1.18 29.82
CA LEU A 14 -34.79 -1.28 29.38
C LEU A 14 -34.64 -0.42 28.13
N PHE A 15 -34.12 0.81 28.33
CA PHE A 15 -33.60 1.60 27.23
C PHE A 15 -32.30 0.92 26.74
N SER A 16 -32.43 0.04 25.74
CA SER A 16 -31.31 -0.44 24.96
C SER A 16 -30.84 0.72 24.08
N CYS A 17 -29.79 1.42 24.52
CA CYS A 17 -29.09 2.39 23.69
C CYS A 17 -28.23 1.58 22.71
N SER A 18 -28.78 1.22 21.54
CA SER A 18 -27.96 0.75 20.43
C SER A 18 -27.23 1.95 19.87
N LYS A 19 -25.95 2.12 20.24
CA LYS A 19 -25.04 2.88 19.41
C LYS A 19 -24.94 2.13 18.09
N SER A 20 -25.60 2.61 17.05
CA SER A 20 -25.21 2.29 15.69
C SER A 20 -23.82 2.92 15.48
N ASP A 21 -22.77 2.12 15.56
CA ASP A 21 -21.51 2.51 14.97
C ASP A 21 -21.78 2.62 13.47
N ASP A 22 -22.02 3.85 13.02
CA ASP A 22 -22.10 4.21 11.61
C ASP A 22 -20.69 4.18 11.01
N ASN A 23 -19.99 3.06 11.13
CA ASN A 23 -18.81 2.74 10.33
C ASN A 23 -19.31 2.43 8.93
N LYS A 24 -19.66 3.51 8.21
CA LYS A 24 -20.11 3.42 6.85
C LYS A 24 -18.93 3.08 5.96
N ILE A 25 -18.86 1.83 5.50
CA ILE A 25 -17.90 1.43 4.48
C ILE A 25 -18.41 2.02 3.17
N GLU A 26 -17.66 2.94 2.60
CA GLU A 26 -17.96 3.52 1.30
C GLU A 26 -17.08 2.88 0.22
N LEU A 27 -17.67 2.48 -0.90
CA LEU A 27 -16.95 2.01 -2.06
C LEU A 27 -16.26 3.21 -2.73
N PHE A 28 -14.94 3.26 -2.59
CA PHE A 28 -14.12 4.39 -3.00
C PHE A 28 -13.87 4.43 -4.52
N VAL A 29 -13.53 3.26 -5.09
CA VAL A 29 -13.36 3.06 -6.54
C VAL A 29 -14.10 1.79 -6.93
N SER A 30 -15.01 1.88 -7.91
CA SER A 30 -15.85 0.76 -8.32
C SER A 30 -15.22 -0.06 -9.45
N GLY A 31 -15.51 -1.37 -9.46
CA GLY A 31 -15.17 -2.31 -10.53
C GLY A 31 -13.76 -2.90 -10.41
N ALA A 32 -13.37 -3.67 -11.41
CA ALA A 32 -12.04 -4.30 -11.51
C ALA A 32 -10.96 -3.34 -12.04
N GLN A 33 -11.11 -2.05 -11.81
CA GLN A 33 -10.15 -1.06 -12.29
C GLN A 33 -8.80 -1.14 -11.58
N ILE A 34 -8.78 -1.71 -10.37
CA ILE A 34 -7.56 -1.94 -9.58
C ILE A 34 -7.61 -3.39 -9.11
N ALA A 35 -6.88 -4.28 -9.77
CA ALA A 35 -6.93 -5.72 -9.52
C ALA A 35 -5.76 -6.19 -8.66
N GLY A 36 -6.03 -6.70 -7.45
CA GLY A 36 -4.99 -7.23 -6.55
C GLY A 36 -4.05 -6.14 -6.05
N VAL A 37 -4.62 -5.06 -5.52
CA VAL A 37 -3.85 -4.01 -4.83
C VAL A 37 -3.20 -4.61 -3.59
N ASN A 38 -1.91 -4.33 -3.41
CA ASN A 38 -1.17 -4.68 -2.21
C ASN A 38 -0.62 -3.42 -1.54
N GLY A 39 0.40 -2.79 -2.09
CA GLY A 39 0.98 -1.57 -1.54
C GLY A 39 0.18 -0.32 -1.89
N MET A 40 0.01 0.56 -0.88
CA MET A 40 -0.60 1.87 -1.08
C MET A 40 0.15 2.92 -0.27
N HIS A 41 0.41 4.07 -0.89
CA HIS A 41 1.09 5.18 -0.23
C HIS A 41 0.55 6.53 -0.71
N PHE A 42 0.41 7.49 0.20
CA PHE A 42 0.15 8.87 -0.20
C PHE A 42 1.44 9.52 -0.66
N GLY A 43 1.42 10.03 -1.88
CA GLY A 43 2.52 10.83 -2.39
C GLY A 43 2.59 12.22 -1.74
N PRO A 44 3.74 12.92 -1.86
CA PRO A 44 3.86 14.29 -1.36
C PRO A 44 2.94 15.29 -2.07
N ASP A 45 2.39 14.92 -3.21
CA ASP A 45 1.35 15.64 -3.96
C ASP A 45 -0.07 15.47 -3.34
N GLY A 46 -0.20 14.64 -2.30
CA GLY A 46 -1.45 14.35 -1.62
C GLY A 46 -2.37 13.38 -2.38
N LEU A 47 -1.88 12.73 -3.44
CA LEU A 47 -2.58 11.69 -4.17
C LEU A 47 -2.26 10.31 -3.61
N LEU A 48 -3.20 9.38 -3.75
CA LEU A 48 -3.00 7.99 -3.33
C LEU A 48 -2.43 7.17 -4.49
N TYR A 49 -1.28 6.57 -4.28
CA TYR A 49 -0.66 5.61 -5.20
C TYR A 49 -1.00 4.21 -4.76
N ALA A 50 -1.51 3.40 -5.67
CA ALA A 50 -1.95 2.03 -5.39
C ALA A 50 -1.25 1.06 -6.36
N ALA A 51 -0.39 0.21 -5.84
CA ALA A 51 0.29 -0.83 -6.59
C ALA A 51 -0.60 -2.06 -6.74
N SER A 52 -0.77 -2.53 -7.96
CA SER A 52 -1.63 -3.65 -8.32
C SER A 52 -0.79 -4.78 -8.92
N VAL A 53 -0.53 -5.82 -8.13
CA VAL A 53 0.29 -6.96 -8.56
C VAL A 53 -0.34 -7.67 -9.76
N ILE A 54 -1.63 -8.01 -9.66
CA ILE A 54 -2.34 -8.77 -10.71
C ILE A 54 -2.63 -7.89 -11.92
N GLY A 55 -2.96 -6.62 -11.69
CA GLY A 55 -3.19 -5.66 -12.77
C GLY A 55 -1.92 -5.23 -13.50
N SER A 56 -0.75 -5.44 -12.89
CA SER A 56 0.53 -4.90 -13.35
C SER A 56 0.44 -3.41 -13.64
N ASP A 57 -0.12 -2.67 -12.69
CA ASP A 57 -0.24 -1.22 -12.79
C ASP A 57 -0.06 -0.52 -11.43
N ILE A 58 0.31 0.76 -11.50
CA ILE A 58 0.28 1.69 -10.37
C ILE A 58 -0.73 2.77 -10.71
N SER A 59 -1.85 2.77 -9.99
CA SER A 59 -2.92 3.74 -10.15
C SER A 59 -2.74 4.93 -9.21
N ILE A 60 -2.82 6.16 -9.75
CA ILE A 60 -2.78 7.41 -8.99
C ILE A 60 -4.20 7.93 -8.85
N ILE A 61 -4.65 8.06 -7.61
CA ILE A 61 -6.04 8.30 -7.26
C ILE A 61 -6.16 9.64 -6.53
N ASP A 62 -7.01 10.50 -7.03
CA ASP A 62 -7.47 11.67 -6.29
C ASP A 62 -8.61 11.24 -5.35
N THR A 63 -8.29 11.19 -4.07
CA THR A 63 -9.23 10.77 -3.01
C THR A 63 -10.35 11.78 -2.73
N LYS A 64 -10.20 13.01 -3.19
CA LYS A 64 -11.24 14.05 -3.05
C LYS A 64 -12.32 13.93 -4.12
N THR A 65 -11.92 13.48 -5.32
CA THR A 65 -12.84 13.32 -6.45
C THR A 65 -13.20 11.86 -6.73
N ASN A 66 -12.56 10.92 -6.03
CA ASN A 66 -12.72 9.47 -6.20
C ASN A 66 -12.39 9.01 -7.63
N LYS A 67 -11.36 9.60 -8.24
CA LYS A 67 -10.99 9.31 -9.62
C LYS A 67 -9.55 8.81 -9.72
N ILE A 68 -9.33 7.81 -10.56
CA ILE A 68 -8.01 7.48 -11.06
C ILE A 68 -7.66 8.55 -12.08
N ILE A 69 -6.61 9.34 -11.80
CA ILE A 69 -6.17 10.45 -12.65
C ILE A 69 -5.00 10.10 -13.54
N LYS A 70 -4.23 9.06 -13.16
CA LYS A 70 -3.12 8.53 -13.94
C LYS A 70 -2.94 7.05 -13.63
N ARG A 71 -2.38 6.33 -14.58
CA ARG A 71 -1.97 4.95 -14.40
C ARG A 71 -0.63 4.76 -15.10
N TYR A 72 0.26 4.04 -14.42
CA TYR A 72 1.46 3.48 -15.03
C TYR A 72 1.24 1.98 -15.18
N ASP A 73 1.50 1.42 -16.33
CA ASP A 73 1.20 0.04 -16.67
C ASP A 73 2.36 -0.67 -17.38
N LEU A 74 2.07 -1.81 -18.02
CA LEU A 74 3.05 -2.57 -18.79
C LEU A 74 3.72 -1.75 -19.90
N SER A 75 3.05 -0.75 -20.46
CA SER A 75 3.63 0.12 -21.51
C SER A 75 4.67 1.08 -20.95
N ASP A 76 4.57 1.39 -19.64
CA ASP A 76 5.56 2.17 -18.88
C ASP A 76 6.64 1.27 -18.25
N GLY A 77 6.54 -0.05 -18.45
CA GLY A 77 7.45 -1.04 -17.90
C GLY A 77 7.16 -1.41 -16.45
N VAL A 78 5.93 -1.20 -15.97
CA VAL A 78 5.49 -1.62 -14.63
C VAL A 78 4.98 -3.05 -14.70
N VAL A 79 5.62 -3.97 -14.00
CA VAL A 79 5.28 -5.40 -13.99
C VAL A 79 5.11 -5.86 -12.54
N GLY A 80 3.91 -6.32 -12.17
CA GLY A 80 3.62 -6.89 -10.86
C GLY A 80 4.08 -6.03 -9.69
N PRO A 81 3.76 -4.72 -9.67
CA PRO A 81 4.18 -3.84 -8.59
C PRO A 81 3.48 -4.25 -7.29
N ASP A 82 4.23 -4.26 -6.19
CA ASP A 82 3.73 -4.75 -4.91
C ASP A 82 3.70 -3.66 -3.83
N ASP A 83 4.83 -3.00 -3.58
CA ASP A 83 4.91 -1.92 -2.61
C ASP A 83 5.56 -0.66 -3.20
N ILE A 84 5.32 0.49 -2.57
CA ILE A 84 5.73 1.82 -3.07
C ILE A 84 6.36 2.63 -1.95
N ALA A 85 7.44 3.36 -2.27
CA ALA A 85 8.02 4.36 -1.40
C ALA A 85 8.41 5.64 -2.17
N PHE A 86 8.46 6.76 -1.47
CA PHE A 86 8.87 8.06 -2.00
C PHE A 86 10.17 8.52 -1.37
N ASN A 87 11.04 9.13 -2.18
CA ASN A 87 12.19 9.86 -1.67
C ASN A 87 11.82 11.31 -1.31
N SER A 88 12.78 12.08 -0.77
CA SER A 88 12.58 13.48 -0.37
C SER A 88 12.25 14.42 -1.53
N LYS A 89 12.56 14.03 -2.76
CA LYS A 89 12.25 14.78 -3.99
C LYS A 89 10.85 14.50 -4.53
N GLY A 90 10.14 13.52 -3.95
CA GLY A 90 8.84 13.10 -4.44
C GLY A 90 8.88 12.12 -5.60
N GLU A 91 10.04 11.58 -5.94
CA GLU A 91 10.16 10.47 -6.88
C GLU A 91 9.72 9.20 -6.20
N PHE A 92 8.87 8.40 -6.85
CA PHE A 92 8.44 7.14 -6.29
C PHE A 92 9.15 5.95 -6.90
N TYR A 93 9.36 4.95 -6.06
CA TYR A 93 9.94 3.66 -6.40
C TYR A 93 8.98 2.55 -5.99
N TRP A 94 9.06 1.41 -6.67
CA TRP A 94 8.25 0.24 -6.36
C TRP A 94 9.09 -1.04 -6.41
N THR A 95 8.61 -2.05 -5.71
CA THR A 95 9.09 -3.43 -5.83
C THR A 95 8.20 -4.20 -6.78
N SER A 96 8.79 -5.02 -7.64
CA SER A 96 8.07 -6.02 -8.44
C SER A 96 8.22 -7.39 -7.81
N ILE A 97 7.20 -7.85 -7.10
CA ILE A 97 7.24 -9.14 -6.40
C ILE A 97 7.46 -10.33 -7.36
N LEU A 98 6.97 -10.19 -8.60
CA LEU A 98 7.02 -11.26 -9.61
C LEU A 98 8.40 -11.37 -10.26
N THR A 99 9.05 -10.24 -10.55
CA THR A 99 10.30 -10.21 -11.32
C THR A 99 11.53 -9.96 -10.44
N GLY A 100 11.33 -9.48 -9.22
CA GLY A 100 12.41 -9.06 -8.32
C GLY A 100 12.97 -7.67 -8.62
N GLU A 101 12.45 -6.99 -9.65
CA GLU A 101 12.91 -5.66 -10.02
C GLU A 101 12.50 -4.62 -8.97
N VAL A 102 13.43 -3.72 -8.65
CA VAL A 102 13.18 -2.49 -7.90
C VAL A 102 13.41 -1.33 -8.85
N ALA A 103 12.38 -0.54 -9.10
CA ALA A 103 12.45 0.54 -10.08
C ALA A 103 11.69 1.78 -9.61
N GLY A 104 11.94 2.90 -10.27
CA GLY A 104 11.27 4.17 -10.04
C GLY A 104 11.15 4.98 -11.32
N PHE A 105 10.56 6.17 -11.21
CA PHE A 105 10.59 7.17 -12.27
C PHE A 105 11.35 8.40 -11.79
N ASN A 106 12.32 8.85 -12.58
CA ASN A 106 13.06 10.07 -12.29
C ASN A 106 12.22 11.34 -12.58
N GLU A 107 12.79 12.51 -12.30
CA GLU A 107 12.15 13.81 -12.52
C GLU A 107 11.68 14.05 -13.96
N ASN A 108 12.31 13.40 -14.94
CA ASN A 108 11.94 13.49 -16.36
C ASN A 108 10.87 12.45 -16.76
N GLY A 109 10.38 11.64 -15.81
CA GLY A 109 9.43 10.59 -16.06
C GLY A 109 10.02 9.34 -16.74
N ALA A 110 11.34 9.23 -16.83
CA ALA A 110 11.98 8.03 -17.35
C ALA A 110 12.12 6.97 -16.26
N LYS A 111 11.83 5.71 -16.60
CA LYS A 111 12.03 4.59 -15.70
C LYS A 111 13.51 4.40 -15.38
N VAL A 112 13.83 4.24 -14.11
CA VAL A 112 15.15 3.89 -13.58
C VAL A 112 15.04 2.56 -12.86
N ILE A 113 15.94 1.62 -13.12
CA ILE A 113 16.03 0.35 -12.42
C ILE A 113 17.12 0.49 -11.36
N ALA A 114 16.71 0.48 -10.08
CA ALA A 114 17.63 0.54 -8.94
C ALA A 114 18.38 -0.80 -8.73
N GLY A 115 17.81 -1.90 -9.18
CA GLY A 115 18.42 -3.21 -9.14
C GLY A 115 17.41 -4.35 -9.13
N ASN A 116 17.91 -5.58 -8.93
CA ASN A 116 17.07 -6.78 -8.87
C ASN A 116 17.63 -7.77 -7.85
N PRO A 117 17.12 -7.74 -6.60
CA PRO A 117 17.50 -8.73 -5.59
C PRO A 117 16.87 -10.12 -5.79
N GLY A 118 15.90 -10.23 -6.70
CA GLY A 118 15.21 -11.49 -7.02
C GLY A 118 13.72 -11.45 -6.71
N PRO A 119 12.94 -12.39 -7.30
CA PRO A 119 11.51 -12.52 -7.05
C PRO A 119 11.18 -12.66 -5.56
N GLY A 120 10.03 -12.13 -5.15
CA GLY A 120 9.63 -12.13 -3.75
C GLY A 120 10.07 -10.91 -2.96
N VAL A 121 10.73 -9.92 -3.60
CA VAL A 121 10.96 -8.61 -3.00
C VAL A 121 9.61 -7.91 -2.79
N ASN A 122 9.39 -7.38 -1.57
CA ASN A 122 8.12 -6.72 -1.25
C ASN A 122 8.33 -5.40 -0.49
N PRO A 123 8.69 -5.38 0.80
CA PRO A 123 8.78 -4.10 1.50
C PRO A 123 9.85 -3.19 0.88
N ILE A 124 9.49 -1.91 0.74
CA ILE A 124 10.37 -0.87 0.24
C ILE A 124 10.23 0.39 1.12
N THR A 125 11.32 1.04 1.40
CA THR A 125 11.32 2.32 2.13
C THR A 125 12.53 3.16 1.80
N PHE A 126 12.40 4.48 1.96
CA PHE A 126 13.51 5.41 2.01
C PHE A 126 13.78 5.82 3.46
N SER A 127 15.05 6.00 3.80
CA SER A 127 15.44 6.71 5.01
C SER A 127 15.35 8.23 4.81
N ASP A 128 15.46 9.00 5.89
CA ASP A 128 15.40 10.46 5.87
C ASP A 128 16.55 11.09 5.04
N ASP A 129 17.62 10.34 4.80
CA ASP A 129 18.77 10.72 3.97
C ASP A 129 18.74 10.12 2.55
N ASP A 130 17.54 9.72 2.08
CA ASP A 130 17.27 9.20 0.73
C ASP A 130 18.00 7.89 0.39
N ARG A 131 18.32 7.06 1.37
CA ARG A 131 18.80 5.71 1.14
C ARG A 131 17.65 4.76 0.92
N LEU A 132 17.69 3.98 -0.13
CA LEU A 132 16.64 3.05 -0.52
C LEU A 132 16.90 1.65 0.07
N PHE A 133 15.92 1.10 0.78
CA PHE A 133 15.96 -0.23 1.37
C PHE A 133 14.80 -1.08 0.88
N VAL A 134 15.09 -2.35 0.62
CA VAL A 134 14.09 -3.35 0.28
C VAL A 134 14.38 -4.66 1.01
N ALA A 135 13.33 -5.44 1.28
CA ALA A 135 13.50 -6.77 1.81
C ALA A 135 12.92 -7.82 0.85
N GLN A 136 13.63 -8.91 0.70
CA GLN A 136 13.11 -10.12 0.06
C GLN A 136 12.52 -11.00 1.14
N CYS A 137 11.22 -11.28 1.08
CA CYS A 137 10.50 -12.00 2.12
C CYS A 137 9.71 -13.21 1.61
N PHE A 138 9.76 -13.46 0.28
CA PHE A 138 9.21 -14.65 -0.36
C PHE A 138 10.31 -15.30 -1.21
N PHE A 139 10.43 -16.60 -1.14
CA PHE A 139 11.40 -17.45 -1.86
C PHE A 139 12.85 -17.36 -1.36
N ASP A 140 13.22 -16.29 -0.70
CA ASP A 140 14.52 -16.05 -0.07
C ASP A 140 14.36 -14.99 1.03
N ASN A 141 15.43 -14.75 1.82
CA ASN A 141 15.44 -13.80 2.92
C ASN A 141 16.65 -12.87 2.78
N GLY A 142 16.39 -11.58 2.66
CA GLY A 142 17.47 -10.61 2.57
C GLY A 142 16.99 -9.17 2.81
N LEU A 143 17.84 -8.38 3.42
CA LEU A 143 17.69 -6.94 3.50
C LEU A 143 18.77 -6.30 2.63
N PHE A 144 18.35 -5.47 1.70
CA PHE A 144 19.23 -4.85 0.72
C PHE A 144 19.13 -3.33 0.82
N GLU A 145 20.27 -2.68 0.66
CA GLU A 145 20.34 -1.27 0.31
C GLU A 145 20.58 -1.16 -1.19
N MET A 146 19.74 -0.36 -1.83
CA MET A 146 19.74 -0.16 -3.28
C MET A 146 20.31 1.21 -3.60
N ASP A 147 20.98 1.32 -4.73
CA ASP A 147 21.29 2.62 -5.32
C ASP A 147 20.09 3.08 -6.17
N PRO A 148 19.37 4.16 -5.78
CA PRO A 148 18.22 4.62 -6.55
C PRO A 148 18.55 4.96 -8.00
N SER A 149 19.81 5.33 -8.30
CA SER A 149 20.26 5.60 -9.67
C SER A 149 20.55 4.36 -10.51
N GLY A 150 20.64 3.18 -9.86
CA GLY A 150 20.96 1.91 -10.51
C GLY A 150 22.40 1.78 -11.00
N GLN A 151 23.31 2.68 -10.58
CA GLN A 151 24.71 2.66 -11.02
C GLN A 151 25.56 1.64 -10.25
N THR A 152 25.14 1.30 -9.03
CA THR A 152 25.82 0.31 -8.21
C THR A 152 24.93 -0.88 -7.90
N ALA A 153 25.55 -2.06 -7.73
CA ALA A 153 24.81 -3.28 -7.40
C ALA A 153 24.19 -3.18 -6.00
N PRO A 154 23.05 -3.87 -5.76
CA PRO A 154 22.47 -3.98 -4.44
C PRO A 154 23.47 -4.45 -3.39
N ARG A 155 23.48 -3.79 -2.23
CA ARG A 155 24.32 -4.17 -1.09
C ARG A 155 23.49 -4.96 -0.08
N ILE A 156 23.85 -6.20 0.15
CA ILE A 156 23.24 -7.03 1.20
C ILE A 156 23.61 -6.45 2.57
N ILE A 157 22.61 -6.16 3.39
CA ILE A 157 22.79 -5.71 4.77
C ILE A 157 22.67 -6.87 5.71
N LYS A 158 21.67 -7.72 5.51
CA LYS A 158 21.45 -8.92 6.31
C LYS A 158 20.82 -9.99 5.43
N GLU A 159 21.41 -11.18 5.49
CA GLU A 159 20.82 -12.43 5.00
C GLU A 159 19.99 -13.06 6.13
N GLU A 160 18.98 -13.85 5.81
CA GLU A 160 18.18 -14.62 6.78
C GLU A 160 17.50 -13.73 7.84
N ILE A 161 16.70 -12.77 7.38
CA ILE A 161 15.87 -11.95 8.27
C ILE A 161 14.69 -12.80 8.74
N GLY A 162 14.63 -13.12 10.02
CA GLY A 162 13.45 -13.77 10.61
C GLY A 162 13.73 -15.14 11.24
N GLU A 163 14.99 -15.44 11.61
CA GLU A 163 15.30 -16.48 12.57
C GLU A 163 15.00 -16.07 14.01
#